data_08542acdf74d98e9930a87f8510092dc
#
_entry.id   08542acdf74d98e9930a87f8510092dc
#
_cell.length_a   1.000
_cell.length_b   1.000
_cell.length_c   1.000
_cell.angle_alpha   90.00
_cell.angle_beta   90.00
_cell.angle_gamma   90.00
#
_symmetry.space_group_name_H-M   'P 1'
#
loop_
_entity.id
_entity.type
_entity.pdbx_description
1 polymer ?
#
loop_
_entity_poly.entity_id
_entity_poly.type
_entity_poly.pdbx_seq_one_letter_code
_entity_poly.pdbx_strand_id
1 'polypeptide(L)'
;MALMEVNFFSKALMRPVTMNVILPVDKVFFGEETEEENKPFKTLYLLHGVMGNYTDWVTGTCIKRWAEEKNLAVVMPSGANMFYMDHTNANENYSEFIGKELVKITRRMFPLSHKKEDTFIAGLSMGGYGAIRNGLKYHDTFGYIAGLSSAMILEKMRTADDSSPMFFEKKSFLENVFGDLSRIKDCEINPEWIAENMKKDGIPFPHMYLACGLDDPLLPPNRKFRDTMQKLGVDVTYEEGPGAHEWDFWNRYIKRVLDWLPLDKDSKEGMNSGNVGL
;
A
#
# COMPACT_ATOMS: atom_id res chain seq x y z
N MET A 1 18.52 -11.40 -5.11
CA MET A 1 17.26 -11.12 -4.37
C MET A 1 16.20 -12.17 -4.69
N ALA A 2 15.70 -12.82 -3.67
CA ALA A 2 14.67 -13.83 -3.81
C ALA A 2 13.31 -13.16 -4.15
N LEU A 3 12.68 -13.60 -5.25
CA LEU A 3 11.30 -13.30 -5.59
C LEU A 3 10.52 -14.62 -5.49
N MET A 4 9.53 -14.65 -4.63
CA MET A 4 8.76 -15.85 -4.31
C MET A 4 7.28 -15.61 -4.57
N GLU A 5 6.63 -16.56 -5.24
CA GLU A 5 5.17 -16.66 -5.25
C GLU A 5 4.74 -17.59 -4.10
N VAL A 6 3.86 -17.08 -3.25
CA VAL A 6 3.43 -17.81 -2.05
C VAL A 6 1.92 -17.94 -2.04
N ASN A 7 1.46 -19.19 -1.91
CA ASN A 7 0.06 -19.53 -1.76
C ASN A 7 -0.21 -20.00 -0.33
N PHE A 8 -1.27 -19.49 0.30
CA PHE A 8 -1.72 -19.96 1.61
C PHE A 8 -3.23 -19.81 1.77
N PHE A 9 -3.80 -20.51 2.73
CA PHE A 9 -5.23 -20.39 3.03
C PHE A 9 -5.47 -19.19 3.94
N SER A 10 -6.22 -18.20 3.45
CA SER A 10 -6.65 -17.05 4.23
C SER A 10 -7.93 -17.38 4.98
N LYS A 11 -7.95 -17.11 6.28
CA LYS A 11 -9.13 -17.21 7.14
C LYS A 11 -10.06 -16.00 6.98
N ALA A 12 -9.50 -14.82 6.75
CA ALA A 12 -10.27 -13.61 6.51
C ALA A 12 -11.06 -13.68 5.19
N LEU A 13 -10.52 -14.41 4.19
CA LEU A 13 -11.12 -14.56 2.87
C LEU A 13 -11.69 -15.95 2.60
N MET A 14 -11.53 -16.89 3.55
CA MET A 14 -12.03 -18.28 3.51
C MET A 14 -11.66 -19.02 2.20
N ARG A 15 -10.47 -18.75 1.65
CA ARG A 15 -9.96 -19.35 0.40
C ARG A 15 -8.44 -19.30 0.31
N PRO A 16 -7.82 -20.11 -0.58
CA PRO A 16 -6.42 -19.91 -0.94
C PRO A 16 -6.23 -18.53 -1.58
N VAL A 17 -5.12 -17.88 -1.23
CA VAL A 17 -4.70 -16.57 -1.77
C VAL A 17 -3.25 -16.62 -2.19
N THR A 18 -2.91 -15.79 -3.17
CA THR A 18 -1.56 -15.70 -3.71
C THR A 18 -0.98 -14.32 -3.41
N MET A 19 0.30 -14.28 -3.08
CA MET A 19 1.09 -13.05 -2.98
C MET A 19 2.47 -13.25 -3.60
N ASN A 20 3.07 -12.17 -4.11
CA ASN A 20 4.50 -12.13 -4.36
C ASN A 20 5.23 -11.55 -3.15
N VAL A 21 6.39 -12.12 -2.85
CA VAL A 21 7.28 -11.63 -1.79
C VAL A 21 8.67 -11.42 -2.36
N ILE A 22 9.20 -10.23 -2.17
CA ILE A 22 10.60 -9.89 -2.43
C ILE A 22 11.33 -9.91 -1.10
N LEU A 23 12.44 -10.69 -1.01
CA LEU A 23 13.21 -10.81 0.21
C LEU A 23 14.71 -10.73 -0.11
N PRO A 24 15.46 -9.76 0.45
CA PRO A 24 16.88 -9.53 0.12
C PRO A 24 17.82 -10.44 0.94
N VAL A 25 17.65 -11.77 0.84
CA VAL A 25 18.39 -12.78 1.60
C VAL A 25 19.56 -13.41 0.85
N ASP A 26 19.72 -13.11 -0.43
CA ASP A 26 20.68 -13.73 -1.33
C ASP A 26 21.66 -12.72 -1.96
N LYS A 27 21.99 -11.67 -1.22
CA LYS A 27 23.01 -10.70 -1.63
C LYS A 27 24.37 -11.41 -1.69
N VAL A 28 25.14 -11.12 -2.73
CA VAL A 28 26.49 -11.66 -2.87
C VAL A 28 27.50 -10.66 -2.31
N PHE A 29 28.23 -11.06 -1.31
CA PHE A 29 29.32 -10.30 -0.72
C PHE A 29 30.66 -10.88 -1.16
N PHE A 30 31.63 -10.01 -1.48
CA PHE A 30 33.01 -10.39 -1.72
C PHE A 30 33.84 -9.94 -0.51
N GLY A 31 33.96 -10.79 0.49
CA GLY A 31 34.67 -10.52 1.75
C GLY A 31 34.22 -11.45 2.86
N GLU A 32 34.65 -11.18 4.09
CA GLU A 32 34.14 -11.92 5.26
C GLU A 32 32.68 -11.54 5.53
N GLU A 33 31.82 -12.54 5.77
CA GLU A 33 30.44 -12.35 6.19
C GLU A 33 30.40 -11.57 7.51
N THR A 34 29.61 -10.51 7.55
CA THR A 34 29.45 -9.70 8.76
C THR A 34 28.21 -10.12 9.54
N GLU A 35 28.23 -9.98 10.88
CA GLU A 35 27.09 -10.32 11.76
C GLU A 35 25.82 -9.48 11.52
N GLU A 36 25.82 -8.53 10.60
CA GLU A 36 24.62 -7.73 10.25
C GLU A 36 23.51 -8.51 9.54
N GLU A 37 23.81 -9.73 9.07
CA GLU A 37 22.89 -10.57 8.28
C GLU A 37 21.67 -11.10 9.05
N ASN A 38 21.61 -10.95 10.36
CA ASN A 38 20.52 -11.52 11.19
C ASN A 38 19.44 -10.52 11.65
N LYS A 39 19.46 -9.28 11.17
CA LYS A 39 18.42 -8.30 11.54
C LYS A 39 17.12 -8.58 10.77
N PRO A 40 15.96 -8.59 11.44
CA PRO A 40 14.68 -8.72 10.75
C PRO A 40 14.48 -7.58 9.74
N PHE A 41 13.99 -7.93 8.55
CA PHE A 41 13.77 -6.97 7.47
C PHE A 41 12.62 -6.00 7.79
N LYS A 42 12.82 -4.71 7.51
CA LYS A 42 11.72 -3.75 7.37
C LYS A 42 10.84 -4.18 6.20
N THR A 43 9.53 -3.95 6.28
CA THR A 43 8.60 -4.56 5.34
C THR A 43 7.62 -3.55 4.77
N LEU A 44 7.49 -3.53 3.44
CA LEU A 44 6.48 -2.80 2.71
C LEU A 44 5.38 -3.74 2.20
N TYR A 45 4.14 -3.52 2.62
CA TYR A 45 2.94 -4.12 2.05
C TYR A 45 2.46 -3.24 0.91
N LEU A 46 2.49 -3.73 -0.34
CA LEU A 46 2.34 -2.94 -1.55
C LEU A 46 1.11 -3.38 -2.35
N LEU A 47 0.09 -2.50 -2.41
CA LEU A 47 -1.25 -2.80 -2.89
C LEU A 47 -1.44 -2.36 -4.35
N HIS A 48 -2.02 -3.25 -5.17
CA HIS A 48 -2.31 -2.99 -6.60
C HIS A 48 -3.60 -2.16 -6.80
N GLY A 49 -3.80 -1.66 -8.01
CA GLY A 49 -4.99 -0.94 -8.44
C GLY A 49 -6.15 -1.86 -8.85
N VAL A 50 -7.28 -1.25 -9.25
CA VAL A 50 -8.42 -2.00 -9.83
C VAL A 50 -7.97 -2.77 -11.07
N MET A 51 -8.54 -3.95 -11.30
CA MET A 51 -8.19 -4.90 -12.37
C MET A 51 -6.79 -5.54 -12.27
N GLY A 52 -6.05 -5.21 -11.22
CA GLY A 52 -4.72 -5.74 -10.98
C GLY A 52 -4.68 -6.96 -10.07
N ASN A 53 -3.47 -7.41 -9.77
CA ASN A 53 -3.21 -8.52 -8.86
C ASN A 53 -1.79 -8.44 -8.25
N TYR A 54 -1.38 -9.48 -7.56
CA TYR A 54 -0.08 -9.61 -6.88
C TYR A 54 1.16 -9.49 -7.79
N THR A 55 1.01 -9.56 -9.13
CA THR A 55 2.13 -9.48 -10.08
C THR A 55 2.40 -8.06 -10.59
N ASP A 56 1.45 -7.14 -10.47
CA ASP A 56 1.46 -5.83 -11.13
C ASP A 56 2.71 -5.01 -10.80
N TRP A 57 3.04 -4.91 -9.53
CA TRP A 57 4.18 -4.11 -9.09
C TRP A 57 5.53 -4.65 -9.58
N VAL A 58 5.65 -5.98 -9.67
CA VAL A 58 6.86 -6.63 -10.19
C VAL A 58 7.01 -6.41 -11.70
N THR A 59 5.88 -6.43 -12.43
CA THR A 59 5.88 -6.31 -13.89
C THR A 59 5.87 -4.86 -14.36
N GLY A 60 5.21 -3.97 -13.63
CA GLY A 60 5.06 -2.55 -14.00
C GLY A 60 6.17 -1.63 -13.49
N THR A 61 7.05 -2.11 -12.59
CA THR A 61 8.06 -1.25 -11.95
C THR A 61 9.41 -1.94 -11.75
N CYS A 62 10.40 -1.15 -11.33
CA CYS A 62 11.70 -1.67 -10.86
C CYS A 62 11.73 -1.98 -9.36
N ILE A 63 10.59 -2.26 -8.74
CA ILE A 63 10.48 -2.46 -7.28
C ILE A 63 11.44 -3.53 -6.75
N LYS A 64 11.65 -4.62 -7.49
CA LYS A 64 12.59 -5.68 -7.12
C LYS A 64 14.00 -5.13 -6.88
N ARG A 65 14.54 -4.37 -7.85
CA ARG A 65 15.87 -3.78 -7.75
C ARG A 65 15.97 -2.78 -6.60
N TRP A 66 15.02 -1.86 -6.50
CA TRP A 66 15.08 -0.83 -5.46
C TRP A 66 14.89 -1.38 -4.04
N ALA A 67 14.06 -2.41 -3.88
CA ALA A 67 13.90 -3.09 -2.61
C ALA A 67 15.19 -3.79 -2.16
N GLU A 68 15.93 -4.37 -3.13
CA GLU A 68 17.25 -4.96 -2.88
C GLU A 68 18.28 -3.92 -2.43
N GLU A 69 18.35 -2.78 -3.15
CA GLU A 69 19.24 -1.66 -2.81
C GLU A 69 18.99 -1.13 -1.39
N LYS A 70 17.74 -1.16 -0.93
CA LYS A 70 17.29 -0.64 0.37
C LYS A 70 17.20 -1.70 1.48
N ASN A 71 17.60 -2.93 1.23
CA ASN A 71 17.45 -4.06 2.16
C ASN A 71 16.01 -4.23 2.70
N LEU A 72 15.01 -4.04 1.84
CA LEU A 72 13.60 -3.99 2.17
C LEU A 72 12.87 -5.27 1.71
N ALA A 73 12.11 -5.90 2.60
CA ALA A 73 11.14 -6.90 2.21
C ALA A 73 9.90 -6.23 1.60
N VAL A 74 9.36 -6.79 0.50
CA VAL A 74 8.12 -6.27 -0.11
C VAL A 74 7.12 -7.41 -0.26
N VAL A 75 5.92 -7.21 0.25
CA VAL A 75 4.80 -8.16 0.18
C VAL A 75 3.70 -7.57 -0.70
N MET A 76 3.36 -8.25 -1.78
CA MET A 76 2.39 -7.81 -2.78
C MET A 76 1.23 -8.81 -2.85
N PRO A 77 0.15 -8.59 -2.10
CA PRO A 77 -1.04 -9.45 -2.12
C PRO A 77 -1.97 -9.13 -3.28
N SER A 78 -2.89 -10.06 -3.58
CA SER A 78 -4.08 -9.75 -4.37
C SER A 78 -5.21 -9.23 -3.49
N GLY A 79 -5.85 -8.14 -3.91
CA GLY A 79 -6.98 -7.49 -3.24
C GLY A 79 -8.29 -7.56 -4.04
N ALA A 80 -8.31 -8.32 -5.15
CA ALA A 80 -9.39 -8.31 -6.13
C ALA A 80 -9.80 -6.86 -6.51
N ASN A 81 -11.07 -6.62 -6.84
CA ASN A 81 -11.59 -5.28 -7.09
C ASN A 81 -12.40 -4.76 -5.87
N MET A 82 -12.01 -5.18 -4.65
CA MET A 82 -12.79 -4.95 -3.43
C MET A 82 -12.33 -3.75 -2.60
N PHE A 83 -11.53 -2.84 -3.19
CA PHE A 83 -11.01 -1.64 -2.52
C PHE A 83 -10.41 -1.89 -1.14
N TYR A 84 -9.98 -3.12 -0.89
CA TYR A 84 -9.41 -3.54 0.40
C TYR A 84 -10.34 -3.31 1.59
N MET A 85 -11.67 -3.44 1.33
CA MET A 85 -12.76 -3.31 2.31
C MET A 85 -13.20 -4.69 2.82
N ASP A 86 -13.87 -4.70 3.96
CA ASP A 86 -14.47 -5.91 4.50
C ASP A 86 -15.90 -6.07 3.96
N HIS A 87 -16.16 -7.25 3.40
CA HIS A 87 -17.49 -7.67 2.97
C HIS A 87 -17.85 -8.95 3.72
N THR A 88 -18.24 -8.79 4.97
CA THR A 88 -18.39 -9.88 5.95
C THR A 88 -19.44 -10.93 5.52
N ASN A 89 -20.51 -10.52 4.88
CA ASN A 89 -21.55 -11.45 4.42
C ASN A 89 -21.07 -12.38 3.30
N ALA A 90 -20.01 -12.00 2.57
CA ALA A 90 -19.41 -12.81 1.51
C ALA A 90 -18.14 -13.55 1.96
N ASN A 91 -17.71 -13.41 3.23
CA ASN A 91 -16.39 -13.84 3.73
C ASN A 91 -15.23 -13.25 2.91
N GLU A 92 -15.36 -12.00 2.49
CA GLU A 92 -14.35 -11.26 1.74
C GLU A 92 -13.82 -10.07 2.56
N ASN A 93 -13.24 -10.38 3.73
CA ASN A 93 -12.76 -9.37 4.70
C ASN A 93 -11.35 -8.91 4.32
N TYR A 94 -11.23 -8.15 3.22
CA TYR A 94 -9.94 -7.71 2.70
C TYR A 94 -9.22 -6.70 3.61
N SER A 95 -9.96 -5.89 4.36
CA SER A 95 -9.35 -4.98 5.33
C SER A 95 -8.70 -5.77 6.49
N GLU A 96 -9.40 -6.75 7.03
CA GLU A 96 -8.85 -7.64 8.07
C GLU A 96 -7.67 -8.47 7.52
N PHE A 97 -7.80 -8.97 6.28
CA PHE A 97 -6.73 -9.68 5.59
C PHE A 97 -5.46 -8.84 5.52
N ILE A 98 -5.52 -7.61 4.99
CA ILE A 98 -4.35 -6.73 4.81
C ILE A 98 -3.81 -6.24 6.15
N GLY A 99 -4.69 -5.78 7.05
CA GLY A 99 -4.28 -5.08 8.27
C GLY A 99 -3.81 -5.99 9.41
N LYS A 100 -4.24 -7.26 9.39
CA LYS A 100 -3.95 -8.21 10.47
C LYS A 100 -3.40 -9.55 9.98
N GLU A 101 -4.17 -10.28 9.16
CA GLU A 101 -3.82 -11.66 8.83
C GLU A 101 -2.55 -11.74 7.99
N LEU A 102 -2.44 -10.94 6.92
CA LEU A 102 -1.29 -10.92 6.03
C LEU A 102 -0.01 -10.58 6.80
N VAL A 103 -0.05 -9.56 7.65
CA VAL A 103 1.09 -9.16 8.49
C VAL A 103 1.49 -10.29 9.44
N LYS A 104 0.52 -10.93 10.09
CA LYS A 104 0.78 -12.04 11.00
C LYS A 104 1.38 -13.26 10.29
N ILE A 105 0.85 -13.63 9.13
CA ILE A 105 1.29 -14.82 8.41
C ILE A 105 2.67 -14.62 7.78
N THR A 106 2.95 -13.46 7.21
CA THR A 106 4.26 -13.14 6.61
C THR A 106 5.36 -13.05 7.67
N ARG A 107 5.08 -12.49 8.86
CA ARG A 107 6.00 -12.51 10.00
C ARG A 107 6.30 -13.91 10.55
N ARG A 108 5.41 -14.88 10.31
CA ARG A 108 5.65 -16.30 10.67
C ARG A 108 6.45 -17.05 9.61
N MET A 109 6.33 -16.63 8.35
CA MET A 109 7.00 -17.28 7.22
C MET A 109 8.41 -16.73 6.98
N PHE A 110 8.63 -15.44 7.26
CA PHE A 110 9.84 -14.72 6.89
C PHE A 110 10.41 -13.95 8.09
N PRO A 111 11.72 -13.66 8.09
CA PRO A 111 12.38 -12.90 9.15
C PRO A 111 12.07 -11.39 9.06
N LEU A 112 10.80 -11.02 9.26
CA LEU A 112 10.33 -9.64 9.19
C LEU A 112 10.30 -8.98 10.57
N SER A 113 10.57 -7.68 10.62
CA SER A 113 10.45 -6.89 11.84
C SER A 113 9.01 -6.87 12.36
N HIS A 114 8.86 -6.93 13.68
CA HIS A 114 7.57 -6.82 14.36
C HIS A 114 7.26 -5.39 14.82
N LYS A 115 8.19 -4.47 14.61
CA LYS A 115 8.03 -3.08 15.03
C LYS A 115 7.11 -2.33 14.06
N LYS A 116 6.28 -1.44 14.60
CA LYS A 116 5.39 -0.56 13.84
C LYS A 116 6.19 0.36 12.90
N GLU A 117 7.26 0.94 13.41
CA GLU A 117 8.16 1.84 12.68
C GLU A 117 8.92 1.20 11.53
N ASP A 118 8.96 -0.14 11.47
CA ASP A 118 9.57 -0.93 10.40
C ASP A 118 8.52 -1.56 9.46
N THR A 119 7.23 -1.22 9.65
CA THR A 119 6.11 -1.81 8.92
C THR A 119 5.37 -0.73 8.14
N PHE A 120 5.40 -0.83 6.81
CA PHE A 120 4.92 0.18 5.88
C PHE A 120 3.81 -0.37 5.00
N ILE A 121 2.89 0.51 4.58
CA ILE A 121 1.85 0.16 3.60
C ILE A 121 1.80 1.22 2.51
N ALA A 122 1.78 0.78 1.25
CA ALA A 122 1.64 1.68 0.12
C ALA A 122 0.75 1.07 -0.97
N GLY A 123 0.32 1.89 -1.92
CA GLY A 123 -0.43 1.40 -3.06
C GLY A 123 -0.75 2.49 -4.08
N LEU A 124 -1.24 2.06 -5.24
CA LEU A 124 -1.68 2.95 -6.32
C LEU A 124 -3.20 2.88 -6.51
N SER A 125 -3.83 3.98 -6.91
CA SER A 125 -5.25 4.01 -7.29
C SER A 125 -6.17 3.43 -6.19
N MET A 126 -6.90 2.35 -6.49
CA MET A 126 -7.64 1.54 -5.50
C MET A 126 -6.74 1.11 -4.33
N GLY A 127 -5.51 0.65 -4.62
CA GLY A 127 -4.53 0.28 -3.60
C GLY A 127 -4.01 1.48 -2.80
N GLY A 128 -3.96 2.68 -3.41
CA GLY A 128 -3.64 3.92 -2.71
C GLY A 128 -4.71 4.28 -1.66
N TYR A 129 -5.99 4.19 -2.04
CA TYR A 129 -7.09 4.30 -1.10
C TYR A 129 -7.00 3.22 -0.01
N GLY A 130 -6.79 1.96 -0.40
CA GLY A 130 -6.66 0.83 0.53
C GLY A 130 -5.51 0.99 1.51
N ALA A 131 -4.36 1.48 1.05
CA ALA A 131 -3.19 1.74 1.89
C ALA A 131 -3.46 2.86 2.92
N ILE A 132 -4.05 3.96 2.49
CA ILE A 132 -4.38 5.09 3.37
C ILE A 132 -5.43 4.66 4.39
N ARG A 133 -6.54 4.10 3.95
CA ARG A 133 -7.64 3.71 4.81
C ARG A 133 -7.22 2.64 5.82
N ASN A 134 -6.54 1.58 5.37
CA ASN A 134 -6.12 0.51 6.28
C ASN A 134 -4.93 0.90 7.13
N GLY A 135 -4.02 1.75 6.63
CA GLY A 135 -2.93 2.30 7.41
C GLY A 135 -3.42 3.15 8.59
N LEU A 136 -4.46 3.97 8.40
CA LEU A 136 -5.11 4.72 9.48
C LEU A 136 -5.89 3.78 10.42
N LYS A 137 -6.69 2.85 9.89
CA LYS A 137 -7.47 1.91 10.70
C LYS A 137 -6.57 1.01 11.58
N TYR A 138 -5.47 0.55 11.04
CA TYR A 138 -4.51 -0.32 11.72
C TYR A 138 -3.23 0.43 12.08
N HIS A 139 -3.40 1.64 12.63
CA HIS A 139 -2.32 2.53 13.04
C HIS A 139 -1.31 1.93 14.03
N ASP A 140 -1.71 0.87 14.75
CA ASP A 140 -0.80 0.12 15.64
C ASP A 140 0.12 -0.85 14.88
N THR A 141 -0.22 -1.16 13.63
CA THR A 141 0.55 -2.06 12.76
C THR A 141 1.49 -1.29 11.84
N PHE A 142 0.98 -0.22 11.22
CA PHE A 142 1.69 0.54 10.19
C PHE A 142 2.17 1.88 10.73
N GLY A 143 3.49 2.13 10.65
CA GLY A 143 4.09 3.41 11.01
C GLY A 143 4.12 4.42 9.86
N TYR A 144 4.10 3.94 8.62
CA TYR A 144 4.22 4.76 7.40
C TYR A 144 3.21 4.30 6.35
N ILE A 145 2.55 5.27 5.73
CA ILE A 145 1.51 5.09 4.72
C ILE A 145 1.90 5.85 3.46
N ALA A 146 1.79 5.22 2.28
CA ALA A 146 1.95 5.96 1.03
C ALA A 146 0.81 5.67 0.05
N GLY A 147 0.28 6.73 -0.58
CA GLY A 147 -0.76 6.64 -1.60
C GLY A 147 -0.34 7.33 -2.89
N LEU A 148 -0.34 6.58 -4.00
CA LEU A 148 -0.03 7.09 -5.34
C LEU A 148 -1.31 7.16 -6.16
N SER A 149 -1.66 8.33 -6.71
CA SER A 149 -2.89 8.52 -7.48
C SER A 149 -4.11 7.89 -6.79
N SER A 150 -4.27 8.13 -5.49
CA SER A 150 -5.22 7.39 -4.65
C SER A 150 -6.66 7.64 -5.06
N ALA A 151 -7.46 6.57 -5.08
CA ALA A 151 -8.88 6.65 -5.46
C ALA A 151 -9.75 7.28 -4.35
N MET A 152 -9.52 8.58 -4.06
CA MET A 152 -10.30 9.37 -3.11
C MET A 152 -11.62 9.83 -3.72
N ILE A 153 -12.46 8.87 -4.13
CA ILE A 153 -13.65 9.08 -4.97
C ILE A 153 -14.97 9.11 -4.19
N LEU A 154 -14.95 9.21 -2.87
CA LEU A 154 -16.14 9.10 -2.02
C LEU A 154 -17.27 10.07 -2.40
N GLU A 155 -16.95 11.29 -2.81
CA GLU A 155 -17.98 12.24 -3.26
C GLU A 155 -18.64 11.82 -4.58
N LYS A 156 -17.83 11.31 -5.53
CA LYS A 156 -18.33 10.78 -6.81
C LYS A 156 -19.21 9.55 -6.58
N MET A 157 -18.85 8.68 -5.65
CA MET A 157 -19.65 7.49 -5.32
C MET A 157 -21.07 7.82 -4.89
N ARG A 158 -21.29 8.89 -4.15
CA ARG A 158 -22.62 9.28 -3.64
C ARG A 158 -23.61 9.68 -4.73
N THR A 159 -23.12 10.10 -5.87
CA THR A 159 -23.90 10.52 -7.03
C THR A 159 -23.81 9.53 -8.18
N ALA A 160 -23.19 8.36 -7.96
CA ALA A 160 -23.04 7.35 -8.98
C ALA A 160 -24.38 6.76 -9.41
N ASP A 161 -24.46 6.40 -10.68
CA ASP A 161 -25.51 5.60 -11.28
C ASP A 161 -24.89 4.44 -12.09
N ASP A 162 -25.71 3.66 -12.79
CA ASP A 162 -25.22 2.53 -13.59
C ASP A 162 -24.94 2.88 -15.07
N SER A 163 -24.91 4.17 -15.41
CA SER A 163 -24.70 4.64 -16.80
C SER A 163 -23.23 4.61 -17.24
N SER A 164 -22.28 4.61 -16.30
CA SER A 164 -20.86 4.58 -16.64
C SER A 164 -20.48 3.33 -17.44
N PRO A 165 -19.66 3.44 -18.48
CA PRO A 165 -19.10 2.28 -19.19
C PRO A 165 -18.09 1.52 -18.32
N MET A 166 -17.52 2.16 -17.32
CA MET A 166 -16.52 1.56 -16.41
C MET A 166 -17.24 0.85 -15.26
N PHE A 167 -17.08 -0.47 -15.15
CA PHE A 167 -17.82 -1.26 -14.16
C PHE A 167 -17.59 -0.76 -12.72
N PHE A 168 -16.36 -0.33 -12.39
CA PHE A 168 -15.95 0.14 -11.07
C PHE A 168 -16.47 1.53 -10.70
N GLU A 169 -17.15 2.22 -11.62
CA GLU A 169 -17.86 3.49 -11.36
C GLU A 169 -19.36 3.31 -11.21
N LYS A 170 -19.89 2.13 -11.56
CA LYS A 170 -21.31 1.85 -11.48
C LYS A 170 -21.80 1.81 -10.04
N LYS A 171 -22.98 2.37 -9.80
CA LYS A 171 -23.61 2.37 -8.48
C LYS A 171 -23.73 0.95 -7.92
N SER A 172 -24.23 0.01 -8.73
CA SER A 172 -24.40 -1.39 -8.35
C SER A 172 -23.11 -2.06 -7.89
N PHE A 173 -21.98 -1.78 -8.56
CA PHE A 173 -20.68 -2.26 -8.15
C PHE A 173 -20.23 -1.60 -6.84
N LEU A 174 -20.37 -0.27 -6.75
CA LEU A 174 -19.95 0.49 -5.57
C LEU A 174 -20.76 0.08 -4.33
N GLU A 175 -22.07 -0.14 -4.47
CA GLU A 175 -22.92 -0.65 -3.37
C GLU A 175 -22.54 -2.08 -2.96
N ASN A 176 -22.12 -2.92 -3.91
CA ASN A 176 -21.60 -4.25 -3.57
C ASN A 176 -20.30 -4.17 -2.77
N VAL A 177 -19.40 -3.22 -3.05
CA VAL A 177 -18.09 -3.08 -2.37
C VAL A 177 -18.21 -2.32 -1.05
N PHE A 178 -18.96 -1.21 -1.04
CA PHE A 178 -18.99 -0.26 0.07
C PHE A 178 -20.31 -0.30 0.88
N GLY A 179 -21.30 -1.05 0.42
CA GLY A 179 -22.62 -1.07 1.04
C GLY A 179 -23.42 0.20 0.77
N ASP A 180 -24.13 0.70 1.77
CA ASP A 180 -24.98 1.90 1.65
C ASP A 180 -24.14 3.16 1.40
N LEU A 181 -24.14 3.64 0.15
CA LEU A 181 -23.37 4.81 -0.28
C LEU A 181 -23.85 6.12 0.37
N SER A 182 -25.04 6.17 0.97
CA SER A 182 -25.50 7.36 1.70
C SER A 182 -24.75 7.58 3.01
N ARG A 183 -24.15 6.54 3.59
CA ARG A 183 -23.48 6.52 4.89
C ARG A 183 -21.96 6.60 4.82
N ILE A 184 -21.37 6.56 3.63
CA ILE A 184 -19.91 6.43 3.45
C ILE A 184 -19.08 7.58 4.05
N LYS A 185 -19.68 8.75 4.30
CA LYS A 185 -18.96 9.89 4.88
C LYS A 185 -18.67 9.72 6.37
N ASP A 186 -19.60 9.11 7.10
CA ASP A 186 -19.62 9.11 8.55
C ASP A 186 -19.27 7.72 9.12
N CYS A 187 -18.40 7.01 8.46
CA CYS A 187 -17.94 5.68 8.88
C CYS A 187 -16.51 5.39 8.40
N GLU A 188 -15.99 4.23 8.81
CA GLU A 188 -14.61 3.81 8.51
C GLU A 188 -14.30 3.53 7.02
N ILE A 189 -15.25 3.70 6.12
CA ILE A 189 -15.03 3.75 4.67
C ILE A 189 -14.27 5.04 4.33
N ASN A 190 -14.55 6.12 5.03
CA ASN A 190 -13.94 7.42 4.82
C ASN A 190 -12.64 7.58 5.62
N PRO A 191 -11.46 7.66 4.96
CA PRO A 191 -10.19 7.88 5.65
C PRO A 191 -10.16 9.21 6.42
N GLU A 192 -10.86 10.24 5.97
CA GLU A 192 -10.97 11.52 6.69
C GLU A 192 -11.69 11.34 8.02
N TRP A 193 -12.79 10.58 8.03
CA TRP A 193 -13.52 10.25 9.26
C TRP A 193 -12.68 9.45 10.25
N ILE A 194 -11.89 8.47 9.77
CA ILE A 194 -10.96 7.73 10.64
C ILE A 194 -9.95 8.69 11.26
N ALA A 195 -9.33 9.57 10.47
CA ALA A 195 -8.36 10.53 10.95
C ALA A 195 -8.96 11.53 11.95
N GLU A 196 -10.19 12.02 11.72
CA GLU A 196 -10.91 12.88 12.67
C GLU A 196 -11.12 12.19 14.02
N ASN A 197 -11.53 10.91 14.02
CA ASN A 197 -11.70 10.16 15.27
C ASN A 197 -10.34 9.88 15.94
N MET A 198 -9.29 9.52 15.19
CA MET A 198 -7.93 9.38 15.75
C MET A 198 -7.50 10.67 16.47
N LYS A 199 -7.70 11.84 15.84
CA LYS A 199 -7.38 13.13 16.46
C LYS A 199 -8.18 13.38 17.72
N LYS A 200 -9.49 13.09 17.69
CA LYS A 200 -10.39 13.25 18.85
C LYS A 200 -9.96 12.38 20.03
N ASP A 201 -9.51 11.17 19.72
CA ASP A 201 -9.12 10.18 20.73
C ASP A 201 -7.64 10.32 21.14
N GLY A 202 -6.91 11.32 20.60
CA GLY A 202 -5.49 11.55 20.89
C GLY A 202 -4.54 10.48 20.38
N ILE A 203 -4.96 9.73 19.36
CA ILE A 203 -4.16 8.67 18.75
C ILE A 203 -3.15 9.28 17.78
N PRO A 204 -1.84 8.98 17.91
CA PRO A 204 -0.82 9.53 17.01
C PRO A 204 -0.97 8.98 15.59
N PHE A 205 -0.88 9.87 14.61
CA PHE A 205 -0.95 9.51 13.20
C PHE A 205 0.31 8.79 12.72
N PRO A 206 0.18 7.80 11.82
CA PRO A 206 1.29 7.34 11.00
C PRO A 206 1.80 8.47 10.09
N HIS A 207 3.08 8.43 9.70
CA HIS A 207 3.63 9.30 8.67
C HIS A 207 2.98 9.01 7.33
N MET A 208 2.69 10.05 6.53
CA MET A 208 1.95 9.89 5.28
C MET A 208 2.68 10.53 4.10
N TYR A 209 2.81 9.77 3.01
CA TYR A 209 3.30 10.26 1.72
C TYR A 209 2.20 10.12 0.68
N LEU A 210 1.92 11.20 -0.05
CA LEU A 210 0.93 11.22 -1.12
C LEU A 210 1.54 11.78 -2.40
N ALA A 211 1.26 11.16 -3.54
CA ALA A 211 1.64 11.72 -4.83
C ALA A 211 0.56 11.49 -5.89
N CYS A 212 0.44 12.44 -6.84
CA CYS A 212 -0.49 12.35 -7.95
C CYS A 212 0.07 13.04 -9.19
N GLY A 213 -0.18 12.46 -10.36
CA GLY A 213 0.23 13.04 -11.64
C GLY A 213 -0.52 14.34 -11.95
N LEU A 214 0.14 15.29 -12.64
CA LEU A 214 -0.48 16.56 -13.03
C LEU A 214 -1.62 16.38 -14.04
N ASP A 215 -1.55 15.32 -14.86
CA ASP A 215 -2.57 14.97 -15.85
C ASP A 215 -3.51 13.84 -15.36
N ASP A 216 -3.40 13.45 -14.08
CA ASP A 216 -4.24 12.41 -13.48
C ASP A 216 -5.64 12.96 -13.13
N PRO A 217 -6.75 12.33 -13.59
CA PRO A 217 -8.10 12.76 -13.23
C PRO A 217 -8.40 12.70 -11.73
N LEU A 218 -7.59 11.96 -10.96
CA LEU A 218 -7.70 11.91 -9.49
C LEU A 218 -6.91 13.01 -8.77
N LEU A 219 -6.24 13.92 -9.48
CA LEU A 219 -5.48 15.00 -8.86
C LEU A 219 -6.33 15.90 -7.97
N PRO A 220 -7.52 16.40 -8.40
CA PRO A 220 -8.34 17.26 -7.56
C PRO A 220 -8.77 16.60 -6.23
N PRO A 221 -9.29 15.36 -6.21
CA PRO A 221 -9.63 14.69 -4.94
C PRO A 221 -8.41 14.38 -4.07
N ASN A 222 -7.24 14.08 -4.64
CA ASN A 222 -6.00 13.89 -3.87
C ASN A 222 -5.52 15.19 -3.21
N ARG A 223 -5.61 16.33 -3.88
CA ARG A 223 -5.32 17.66 -3.30
C ARG A 223 -6.24 17.96 -2.12
N LYS A 224 -7.55 17.73 -2.30
CA LYS A 224 -8.55 17.95 -1.24
C LYS A 224 -8.25 17.06 -0.02
N PHE A 225 -7.95 15.80 -0.23
CA PHE A 225 -7.59 14.87 0.84
C PHE A 225 -6.32 15.31 1.57
N ARG A 226 -5.25 15.68 0.86
CA ARG A 226 -4.04 16.26 1.44
C ARG A 226 -4.36 17.46 2.35
N ASP A 227 -5.16 18.41 1.86
CA ASP A 227 -5.50 19.61 2.61
C ASP A 227 -6.26 19.28 3.91
N THR A 228 -7.17 18.29 3.87
CA THR A 228 -7.87 17.80 5.06
C THR A 228 -6.89 17.15 6.05
N MET A 229 -6.02 16.29 5.59
CA MET A 229 -5.03 15.62 6.46
C MET A 229 -4.09 16.64 7.14
N GLN A 230 -3.60 17.62 6.41
CA GLN A 230 -2.76 18.67 6.95
C GLN A 230 -3.50 19.54 8.00
N LYS A 231 -4.78 19.88 7.78
CA LYS A 231 -5.61 20.58 8.77
C LYS A 231 -5.85 19.76 10.04
N LEU A 232 -5.90 18.45 9.92
CA LEU A 232 -5.99 17.54 11.06
C LEU A 232 -4.67 17.43 11.83
N GLY A 233 -3.55 17.86 11.26
CA GLY A 233 -2.22 17.80 11.86
C GLY A 233 -1.46 16.53 11.54
N VAL A 234 -1.86 15.82 10.48
CA VAL A 234 -1.09 14.67 9.95
C VAL A 234 0.19 15.20 9.29
N ASP A 235 1.32 14.56 9.58
CA ASP A 235 2.58 14.80 8.88
C ASP A 235 2.51 14.20 7.46
N VAL A 236 2.21 15.07 6.48
CA VAL A 236 2.01 14.69 5.08
C VAL A 236 3.12 15.24 4.21
N THR A 237 3.93 14.35 3.66
CA THR A 237 4.77 14.65 2.50
C THR A 237 3.92 14.54 1.24
N TYR A 238 3.83 15.61 0.44
CA TYR A 238 3.01 15.64 -0.77
C TYR A 238 3.80 16.05 -2.00
N GLU A 239 3.67 15.28 -3.07
CA GLU A 239 4.32 15.57 -4.35
C GLU A 239 3.35 15.50 -5.53
N GLU A 240 3.57 16.38 -6.50
CA GLU A 240 2.95 16.34 -7.82
C GLU A 240 4.04 16.37 -8.88
N GLY A 241 3.77 15.80 -10.06
CA GLY A 241 4.71 15.88 -11.16
C GLY A 241 4.15 15.37 -12.47
N PRO A 242 4.91 15.50 -13.56
CA PRO A 242 4.49 15.06 -14.88
C PRO A 242 4.07 13.60 -14.92
N GLY A 243 2.93 13.31 -15.54
CA GLY A 243 2.34 11.99 -15.72
C GLY A 243 0.85 11.98 -15.43
N ALA A 244 0.20 10.93 -15.89
CA ALA A 244 -1.22 10.68 -15.74
C ALA A 244 -1.47 9.49 -14.77
N HIS A 245 -2.62 8.83 -14.92
CA HIS A 245 -2.97 7.62 -14.15
C HIS A 245 -2.31 6.39 -14.82
N GLU A 246 -0.98 6.24 -14.66
CA GLU A 246 -0.17 5.34 -15.49
C GLU A 246 1.05 4.76 -14.76
N TRP A 247 1.55 3.63 -15.27
CA TRP A 247 2.68 2.92 -14.69
C TRP A 247 3.99 3.72 -14.70
N ASP A 248 4.25 4.57 -15.70
CA ASP A 248 5.45 5.41 -15.73
C ASP A 248 5.49 6.40 -14.55
N PHE A 249 4.33 6.95 -14.18
CA PHE A 249 4.19 7.76 -12.98
C PHE A 249 4.43 6.91 -11.72
N TRP A 250 3.74 5.79 -11.57
CA TRP A 250 3.85 4.97 -10.36
C TRP A 250 5.23 4.33 -10.19
N ASN A 251 5.88 3.92 -11.27
CA ASN A 251 7.27 3.45 -11.24
C ASN A 251 8.21 4.53 -10.69
N ARG A 252 8.09 5.76 -11.16
CA ARG A 252 8.90 6.88 -10.68
C ARG A 252 8.64 7.20 -9.22
N TYR A 253 7.37 7.23 -8.81
CA TYR A 253 6.98 7.69 -7.50
C TYR A 253 7.10 6.62 -6.41
N ILE A 254 6.99 5.34 -6.73
CA ILE A 254 7.30 4.31 -5.73
C ILE A 254 8.78 4.35 -5.33
N LYS A 255 9.70 4.69 -6.25
CA LYS A 255 11.10 4.92 -5.89
C LYS A 255 11.24 6.06 -4.87
N ARG A 256 10.52 7.18 -5.06
CA ARG A 256 10.52 8.30 -4.12
C ARG A 256 9.94 7.91 -2.76
N VAL A 257 8.89 7.08 -2.74
CA VAL A 257 8.37 6.50 -1.49
C VAL A 257 9.48 5.71 -0.77
N LEU A 258 10.22 4.85 -1.47
CA LEU A 258 11.33 4.12 -0.87
C LEU A 258 12.45 5.02 -0.35
N ASP A 259 12.71 6.14 -1.02
CA ASP A 259 13.70 7.13 -0.58
C ASP A 259 13.21 7.96 0.63
N TRP A 260 11.89 8.12 0.80
CA TRP A 260 11.24 8.80 1.93
C TRP A 260 11.12 7.90 3.17
N LEU A 261 10.93 6.59 3.00
CA LEU A 261 10.83 5.66 4.12
C LEU A 261 12.10 5.65 4.98
N PRO A 262 12.01 5.39 6.29
CA PRO A 262 13.16 5.35 7.20
C PRO A 262 13.98 4.08 7.00
N LEU A 263 14.46 3.88 5.78
CA LEU A 263 15.31 2.77 5.39
C LEU A 263 16.78 3.15 5.59
N ASP A 264 17.60 2.15 5.82
CA ASP A 264 19.04 2.35 5.93
C ASP A 264 19.56 2.90 4.60
N LYS A 265 20.35 3.98 4.66
CA LYS A 265 20.93 4.58 3.47
C LYS A 265 21.89 3.58 2.83
N ASP A 266 21.53 3.18 1.61
CA ASP A 266 22.32 2.37 0.70
C ASP A 266 23.26 1.39 1.43
N SER A 267 22.80 0.19 1.70
CA SER A 267 23.72 -0.88 2.01
C SER A 267 24.50 -1.18 0.71
N LYS A 268 25.54 -0.38 0.46
CA LYS A 268 26.48 -0.57 -0.68
C LYS A 268 27.25 -1.88 -0.56
N GLU A 269 27.00 -2.63 0.49
CA GLU A 269 27.63 -3.89 0.77
C GLU A 269 26.84 -5.01 0.09
N GLY A 270 27.40 -5.50 -0.98
CA GLY A 270 26.90 -6.60 -1.79
C GLY A 270 26.66 -6.22 -3.25
N MET A 271 27.06 -7.11 -4.15
CA MET A 271 26.72 -6.98 -5.56
C MET A 271 25.26 -7.40 -5.78
N ASN A 272 24.49 -6.53 -6.39
CA ASN A 272 23.13 -6.83 -6.83
C ASN A 272 23.16 -7.46 -8.22
N SER A 273 22.23 -8.37 -8.51
CA SER A 273 22.09 -8.93 -9.84
C SER A 273 21.83 -7.82 -10.88
N GLY A 274 22.87 -7.47 -11.64
CA GLY A 274 22.81 -6.46 -12.71
C GLY A 274 23.36 -5.07 -12.35
N ASN A 275 23.78 -4.82 -11.11
CA ASN A 275 24.48 -3.59 -10.72
C ASN A 275 25.80 -3.96 -10.04
N VAL A 276 26.88 -3.98 -10.81
CA VAL A 276 28.22 -4.40 -10.35
C VAL A 276 29.04 -3.25 -9.75
N GLY A 277 28.42 -2.10 -9.50
CA GLY A 277 29.09 -1.01 -8.77
C GLY A 277 30.33 -0.40 -9.46
N LEU A 278 30.40 -0.46 -10.79
CA LEU A 278 31.46 0.14 -11.60
C LEU A 278 31.16 1.60 -11.91
#